data_67d3d65569971df38e1e63de2bec2b8e
#
_entry.id   67d3d65569971df38e1e63de2bec2b8e
#
_cell.length_a   1.000
_cell.length_b   1.000
_cell.length_c   1.000
_cell.angle_alpha   90.00
_cell.angle_beta   90.00
_cell.angle_gamma   90.00
#
_symmetry.space_group_name_H-M   'P 1'
#
loop_
_entity.id
_entity.type
_entity.pdbx_description
1 polymer ?
#
loop_
_entity_poly.entity_id
_entity_poly.type
_entity_poly.pdbx_seq_one_letter_code
_entity_poly.pdbx_strand_id
1 'polypeptide(L)'
;MLGQNGTGKTTLIKMLAGILKPDDATVELPRLNVSYKPQTIAPKFEGTVRDLLYTKLSTVWEAPLFKTEVIIPLDIESLLDNDVQTLSGGELQRVAIVLALAKPCDIFLIDEPSAYLDSEQRVICAKVMKRWILNSKKAAFIVEHDFIMATYLADKVIVFDGEPAKKAFCTSPEGLVTGMNRFLKLMDITFRRDPVNYRPRINKLASQKDQEQKIAGNYFLMETPKEEEEKEKAATGSKQKDAGEGEEKKKKPKKGE
;
A
#
# COMPACT_ATOMS: atom_id res chain seq x y z
N MET A 1 2.55 -6.49 -2.12
CA MET A 1 2.70 -7.32 -3.33
C MET A 1 1.82 -6.74 -4.40
N LEU A 2 2.41 -6.31 -5.53
CA LEU A 2 1.74 -5.61 -6.63
C LEU A 2 1.95 -6.37 -7.95
N GLY A 3 1.02 -6.27 -8.88
CA GLY A 3 1.08 -6.90 -10.20
C GLY A 3 -0.29 -7.09 -10.81
N GLN A 4 -0.33 -7.43 -12.08
CA GLN A 4 -1.58 -7.70 -12.79
C GLN A 4 -2.31 -8.92 -12.22
N ASN A 5 -3.61 -9.02 -12.49
CA ASN A 5 -4.39 -10.21 -12.12
C ASN A 5 -3.87 -11.44 -12.89
N GLY A 6 -3.86 -12.60 -12.21
CA GLY A 6 -3.37 -13.83 -12.81
C GLY A 6 -1.85 -14.00 -12.83
N THR A 7 -1.06 -13.10 -12.21
CA THR A 7 0.41 -13.22 -12.12
C THR A 7 0.90 -14.03 -10.91
N GLY A 8 0.02 -14.70 -10.16
CA GLY A 8 0.41 -15.63 -9.11
C GLY A 8 0.54 -15.05 -7.70
N LYS A 9 0.11 -13.80 -7.43
CA LYS A 9 0.17 -13.17 -6.10
C LYS A 9 -0.50 -14.02 -5.01
N THR A 10 -1.78 -14.34 -5.20
CA THR A 10 -2.55 -15.22 -4.28
C THR A 10 -1.96 -16.62 -4.20
N THR A 11 -1.40 -17.15 -5.31
CA THR A 11 -0.74 -18.45 -5.33
C THR A 11 0.47 -18.48 -4.41
N LEU A 12 1.34 -17.46 -4.48
CA LEU A 12 2.49 -17.35 -3.59
C LEU A 12 2.06 -17.24 -2.12
N ILE A 13 1.03 -16.42 -1.81
CA ILE A 13 0.50 -16.34 -0.44
C ILE A 13 -0.01 -17.70 0.05
N LYS A 14 -0.75 -18.45 -0.79
CA LYS A 14 -1.25 -19.79 -0.43
C LYS A 14 -0.13 -20.81 -0.25
N MET A 15 0.96 -20.69 -1.02
CA MET A 15 2.16 -21.51 -0.81
C MET A 15 2.81 -21.20 0.53
N LEU A 16 3.03 -19.93 0.86
CA LEU A 16 3.57 -19.49 2.15
C LEU A 16 2.67 -19.89 3.33
N ALA A 17 1.37 -19.92 3.11
CA ALA A 17 0.39 -20.40 4.10
C ALA A 17 0.36 -21.94 4.26
N GLY A 18 1.12 -22.67 3.44
CA GLY A 18 1.11 -24.13 3.43
C GLY A 18 -0.16 -24.77 2.87
N ILE A 19 -1.00 -23.98 2.19
CA ILE A 19 -2.27 -24.43 1.57
C ILE A 19 -2.02 -25.08 0.20
N LEU A 20 -1.04 -24.53 -0.54
CA LEU A 20 -0.61 -25.06 -1.84
C LEU A 20 0.84 -25.54 -1.74
N LYS A 21 1.14 -26.63 -2.41
CA LYS A 21 2.51 -27.12 -2.59
C LYS A 21 3.09 -26.54 -3.88
N PRO A 22 4.42 -26.28 -3.94
CA PRO A 22 5.10 -25.99 -5.20
C PRO A 22 4.93 -27.15 -6.19
N ASP A 23 4.87 -26.83 -7.48
CA ASP A 23 4.85 -27.85 -8.55
C ASP A 23 6.17 -28.60 -8.62
N ASP A 24 7.28 -27.92 -8.34
CA ASP A 24 8.61 -28.52 -8.22
C ASP A 24 8.78 -29.07 -6.78
N ALA A 25 8.81 -30.39 -6.67
CA ALA A 25 8.96 -31.09 -5.39
C ALA A 25 10.34 -30.89 -4.73
N THR A 26 11.34 -30.34 -5.45
CA THR A 26 12.66 -30.02 -4.90
C THR A 26 12.68 -28.72 -4.10
N VAL A 27 11.65 -27.88 -4.27
CA VAL A 27 11.53 -26.61 -3.54
C VAL A 27 10.92 -26.84 -2.18
N GLU A 28 11.74 -26.74 -1.15
CA GLU A 28 11.28 -26.77 0.23
C GLU A 28 10.83 -25.38 0.69
N LEU A 29 9.58 -25.26 1.09
CA LEU A 29 9.07 -24.03 1.71
C LEU A 29 9.32 -24.05 3.21
N PRO A 30 9.71 -22.91 3.82
CA PRO A 30 9.87 -22.82 5.25
C PRO A 30 8.53 -23.07 5.97
N ARG A 31 8.58 -23.81 7.08
CA ARG A 31 7.42 -23.96 7.96
C ARG A 31 7.27 -22.71 8.80
N LEU A 32 6.29 -21.89 8.45
CA LEU A 32 6.01 -20.61 9.09
C LEU A 32 4.72 -20.73 9.93
N ASN A 33 4.74 -20.13 11.11
CA ASN A 33 3.49 -19.92 11.86
C ASN A 33 2.80 -18.68 11.27
N VAL A 34 1.74 -18.90 10.49
CA VAL A 34 1.10 -17.82 9.72
C VAL A 34 -0.33 -17.57 10.16
N SER A 35 -0.72 -16.31 10.11
CA SER A 35 -2.13 -15.91 10.07
C SER A 35 -2.51 -15.55 8.64
N TYR A 36 -3.47 -16.25 8.08
CA TYR A 36 -3.89 -16.04 6.69
C TYR A 36 -5.32 -15.51 6.61
N LYS A 37 -5.47 -14.36 5.96
CA LYS A 37 -6.75 -13.79 5.53
C LYS A 37 -6.91 -14.01 4.03
N PRO A 38 -7.85 -14.86 3.57
CA PRO A 38 -8.08 -15.10 2.15
C PRO A 38 -8.77 -13.91 1.47
N GLN A 39 -8.65 -13.83 0.15
CA GLN A 39 -9.34 -12.84 -0.68
C GLN A 39 -10.85 -12.97 -0.56
N THR A 40 -11.39 -14.17 -0.75
CA THR A 40 -12.83 -14.44 -0.68
C THR A 40 -13.19 -14.97 0.70
N ILE A 41 -14.17 -14.35 1.33
CA ILE A 41 -14.68 -14.72 2.64
C ILE A 41 -16.10 -15.26 2.45
N ALA A 42 -16.30 -16.52 2.80
CA ALA A 42 -17.62 -17.11 2.82
C ALA A 42 -18.15 -17.10 4.26
N PRO A 43 -19.35 -16.53 4.52
CA PRO A 43 -19.96 -16.50 5.84
C PRO A 43 -20.56 -17.89 6.17
N LYS A 44 -19.67 -18.84 6.52
CA LYS A 44 -20.07 -20.24 6.83
C LYS A 44 -20.44 -20.47 8.30
N PHE A 45 -20.17 -19.48 9.14
CA PHE A 45 -20.46 -19.59 10.56
C PHE A 45 -21.94 -19.29 10.82
N GLU A 46 -22.60 -20.18 11.56
CA GLU A 46 -23.99 -19.98 12.02
C GLU A 46 -23.96 -19.41 13.43
N GLY A 47 -24.48 -18.19 13.57
CA GLY A 47 -24.50 -17.44 14.82
C GLY A 47 -23.98 -16.03 14.69
N THR A 48 -23.87 -15.35 15.83
CA THR A 48 -23.50 -13.94 15.89
C THR A 48 -21.99 -13.73 15.70
N VAL A 49 -21.59 -12.50 15.36
CA VAL A 49 -20.18 -12.11 15.31
C VAL A 49 -19.51 -12.35 16.66
N ARG A 50 -20.20 -12.08 17.75
CA ARG A 50 -19.73 -12.36 19.12
C ARG A 50 -19.37 -13.83 19.30
N ASP A 51 -20.27 -14.74 18.90
CA ASP A 51 -20.06 -16.18 18.99
C ASP A 51 -18.87 -16.64 18.13
N LEU A 52 -18.76 -16.05 16.94
CA LEU A 52 -17.63 -16.30 16.04
C LEU A 52 -16.29 -15.88 16.69
N LEU A 53 -16.23 -14.67 17.28
CA LEU A 53 -15.02 -14.17 17.92
C LEU A 53 -14.65 -15.03 19.13
N TYR A 54 -15.59 -15.40 19.99
CA TYR A 54 -15.33 -16.31 21.10
C TYR A 54 -14.87 -17.69 20.63
N THR A 55 -15.53 -18.25 19.62
CA THR A 55 -15.19 -19.59 19.11
C THR A 55 -13.78 -19.63 18.49
N LYS A 56 -13.37 -18.57 17.79
CA LYS A 56 -12.09 -18.55 17.05
C LYS A 56 -10.94 -17.96 17.84
N LEU A 57 -11.20 -17.04 18.74
CA LEU A 57 -10.19 -16.22 19.41
C LEU A 57 -10.24 -16.34 20.94
N SER A 58 -11.20 -17.09 21.47
CA SER A 58 -11.47 -17.12 22.91
C SER A 58 -11.66 -15.71 23.47
N THR A 59 -10.89 -15.29 24.46
CA THR A 59 -10.95 -13.95 25.07
C THR A 59 -9.91 -12.96 24.52
N VAL A 60 -9.09 -13.37 23.53
CA VAL A 60 -8.00 -12.52 22.99
C VAL A 60 -8.52 -11.22 22.42
N TRP A 61 -9.70 -11.23 21.77
CA TRP A 61 -10.31 -10.05 21.16
C TRP A 61 -10.81 -9.04 22.19
N GLU A 62 -11.01 -9.42 23.46
CA GLU A 62 -11.40 -8.54 24.56
C GLU A 62 -10.20 -7.93 25.29
N ALA A 63 -8.98 -8.37 24.98
CA ALA A 63 -7.77 -7.81 25.57
C ALA A 63 -7.74 -6.28 25.37
N PRO A 64 -7.51 -5.48 26.43
CA PRO A 64 -7.67 -4.03 26.36
C PRO A 64 -6.91 -3.37 25.21
N LEU A 65 -5.68 -3.82 24.96
CA LEU A 65 -4.86 -3.31 23.86
C LEU A 65 -5.47 -3.64 22.49
N PHE A 66 -5.89 -4.90 22.28
CA PHE A 66 -6.50 -5.35 21.03
C PHE A 66 -7.83 -4.65 20.79
N LYS A 67 -8.63 -4.50 21.84
CA LYS A 67 -9.89 -3.80 21.79
C LYS A 67 -9.71 -2.34 21.34
N THR A 68 -8.78 -1.61 21.96
CA THR A 68 -8.53 -0.19 21.65
C THR A 68 -7.87 0.00 20.27
N GLU A 69 -6.95 -0.88 19.90
CA GLU A 69 -6.15 -0.73 18.67
C GLU A 69 -6.84 -1.31 17.43
N VAL A 70 -7.74 -2.29 17.59
CA VAL A 70 -8.31 -3.04 16.47
C VAL A 70 -9.84 -3.03 16.47
N ILE A 71 -10.48 -3.47 17.58
CA ILE A 71 -11.94 -3.66 17.62
C ILE A 71 -12.68 -2.33 17.48
N ILE A 72 -12.36 -1.35 18.30
CA ILE A 72 -13.02 -0.03 18.30
C ILE A 72 -12.80 0.70 16.98
N PRO A 73 -11.56 0.87 16.46
CA PRO A 73 -11.36 1.60 15.20
C PRO A 73 -12.01 0.94 13.99
N LEU A 74 -12.15 -0.38 13.97
CA LEU A 74 -12.85 -1.12 12.90
C LEU A 74 -14.35 -1.19 13.10
N ASP A 75 -14.89 -0.53 14.13
CA ASP A 75 -16.32 -0.50 14.46
C ASP A 75 -16.94 -1.90 14.51
N ILE A 76 -16.27 -2.82 15.21
CA ILE A 76 -16.73 -4.21 15.36
C ILE A 76 -17.77 -4.32 16.47
N GLU A 77 -17.72 -3.42 17.47
CA GLU A 77 -18.68 -3.46 18.59
C GLU A 77 -20.12 -3.31 18.13
N SER A 78 -20.37 -2.51 17.09
CA SER A 78 -21.70 -2.35 16.47
C SER A 78 -22.23 -3.61 15.78
N LEU A 79 -21.34 -4.55 15.45
CA LEU A 79 -21.64 -5.77 14.70
C LEU A 79 -21.79 -7.01 15.58
N LEU A 80 -21.45 -6.93 16.87
CA LEU A 80 -21.31 -8.11 17.74
C LEU A 80 -22.56 -8.98 17.81
N ASP A 81 -23.72 -8.37 17.80
CA ASP A 81 -25.00 -9.06 17.94
C ASP A 81 -25.69 -9.39 16.59
N ASN A 82 -25.04 -9.03 15.47
CA ASN A 82 -25.50 -9.36 14.13
C ASN A 82 -25.13 -10.80 13.76
N ASP A 83 -25.99 -11.45 12.99
CA ASP A 83 -25.69 -12.77 12.41
C ASP A 83 -24.61 -12.64 11.33
N VAL A 84 -23.61 -13.51 11.37
CA VAL A 84 -22.48 -13.50 10.42
C VAL A 84 -22.95 -13.67 8.99
N GLN A 85 -24.01 -14.43 8.75
CA GLN A 85 -24.54 -14.68 7.41
C GLN A 85 -25.26 -13.48 6.80
N THR A 86 -25.68 -12.53 7.62
CA THR A 86 -26.40 -11.32 7.19
C THR A 86 -25.52 -10.11 7.01
N LEU A 87 -24.21 -10.22 7.33
CA LEU A 87 -23.27 -9.13 7.21
C LEU A 87 -23.07 -8.70 5.75
N SER A 88 -23.02 -7.40 5.52
CA SER A 88 -22.57 -6.84 4.24
C SER A 88 -21.11 -7.25 3.93
N GLY A 89 -20.71 -7.15 2.67
CA GLY A 89 -19.34 -7.49 2.27
C GLY A 89 -18.28 -6.71 3.02
N GLY A 90 -18.51 -5.42 3.31
CA GLY A 90 -17.59 -4.57 4.06
C GLY A 90 -17.50 -4.93 5.54
N GLU A 91 -18.64 -5.24 6.18
CA GLU A 91 -18.67 -5.71 7.56
C GLU A 91 -17.96 -7.05 7.73
N LEU A 92 -18.25 -8.00 6.84
CA LEU A 92 -17.61 -9.32 6.83
C LEU A 92 -16.09 -9.19 6.61
N GLN A 93 -15.66 -8.25 5.76
CA GLN A 93 -14.25 -7.96 5.51
C GLN A 93 -13.57 -7.42 6.78
N ARG A 94 -14.20 -6.49 7.52
CA ARG A 94 -13.69 -5.97 8.78
C ARG A 94 -13.55 -7.08 9.84
N VAL A 95 -14.56 -7.91 9.98
CA VAL A 95 -14.52 -9.10 10.88
C VAL A 95 -13.38 -10.04 10.50
N ALA A 96 -13.18 -10.31 9.21
CA ALA A 96 -12.09 -11.19 8.75
C ALA A 96 -10.70 -10.60 8.99
N ILE A 97 -10.54 -9.27 8.89
CA ILE A 97 -9.29 -8.59 9.26
C ILE A 97 -9.03 -8.78 10.77
N VAL A 98 -10.05 -8.58 11.62
CA VAL A 98 -9.93 -8.82 13.08
C VAL A 98 -9.50 -10.24 13.39
N LEU A 99 -10.16 -11.24 12.78
CA LEU A 99 -9.79 -12.65 12.97
C LEU A 99 -8.34 -12.94 12.57
N ALA A 100 -7.86 -12.30 11.51
CA ALA A 100 -6.48 -12.47 11.07
C ALA A 100 -5.49 -11.78 12.03
N LEU A 101 -5.78 -10.55 12.49
CA LEU A 101 -4.89 -9.79 13.36
C LEU A 101 -4.80 -10.35 14.78
N ALA A 102 -5.87 -10.97 15.27
CA ALA A 102 -5.90 -11.55 16.62
C ALA A 102 -5.17 -12.89 16.73
N LYS A 103 -4.98 -13.60 15.61
CA LYS A 103 -4.33 -14.92 15.63
C LYS A 103 -2.83 -14.76 15.92
N PRO A 104 -2.28 -15.45 16.94
CA PRO A 104 -0.85 -15.45 17.21
C PRO A 104 -0.10 -16.08 16.03
N CYS A 105 0.86 -15.34 15.47
CA CYS A 105 1.64 -15.78 14.30
C CYS A 105 2.99 -15.07 14.26
N ASP A 106 3.88 -15.52 13.38
CA ASP A 106 5.13 -14.85 13.07
C ASP A 106 5.00 -13.97 11.83
N ILE A 107 4.10 -14.36 10.93
CA ILE A 107 3.88 -13.64 9.65
C ILE A 107 2.37 -13.57 9.39
N PHE A 108 1.93 -12.36 9.04
CA PHE A 108 0.60 -12.13 8.51
C PHE A 108 0.60 -12.26 6.99
N LEU A 109 -0.34 -13.03 6.45
CA LEU A 109 -0.58 -13.18 5.03
C LEU A 109 -1.99 -12.66 4.73
N ILE A 110 -2.09 -11.50 4.07
CA ILE A 110 -3.36 -10.81 3.89
C ILE A 110 -3.59 -10.58 2.40
N ASP A 111 -4.67 -11.16 1.89
CA ASP A 111 -5.02 -11.08 0.47
C ASP A 111 -6.19 -10.12 0.28
N GLU A 112 -5.94 -9.01 -0.43
CA GLU A 112 -6.89 -7.93 -0.78
C GLU A 112 -7.74 -7.44 0.39
N PRO A 113 -7.14 -6.82 1.42
CA PRO A 113 -7.90 -6.31 2.56
C PRO A 113 -8.79 -5.11 2.24
N SER A 114 -8.57 -4.40 1.13
CA SER A 114 -9.41 -3.27 0.70
C SER A 114 -10.71 -3.67 0.01
N ALA A 115 -10.86 -4.94 -0.35
CA ALA A 115 -12.04 -5.42 -1.05
C ALA A 115 -13.33 -5.14 -0.23
N TYR A 116 -14.39 -4.71 -0.91
CA TYR A 116 -15.71 -4.38 -0.34
C TYR A 116 -15.74 -3.20 0.66
N LEU A 117 -14.59 -2.54 0.94
CA LEU A 117 -14.52 -1.39 1.82
C LEU A 117 -14.72 -0.09 1.03
N ASP A 118 -15.43 0.86 1.60
CA ASP A 118 -15.48 2.23 1.10
C ASP A 118 -14.15 2.98 1.35
N SER A 119 -14.02 4.18 0.81
CA SER A 119 -12.78 4.94 0.86
C SER A 119 -12.34 5.30 2.28
N GLU A 120 -13.27 5.57 3.20
CA GLU A 120 -12.97 5.88 4.59
C GLU A 120 -12.52 4.62 5.33
N GLN A 121 -13.27 3.54 5.20
CA GLN A 121 -12.96 2.26 5.83
C GLN A 121 -11.61 1.70 5.35
N ARG A 122 -11.25 1.87 4.06
CA ARG A 122 -9.91 1.49 3.56
C ARG A 122 -8.79 2.18 4.32
N VAL A 123 -8.91 3.49 4.53
CA VAL A 123 -7.89 4.27 5.27
C VAL A 123 -7.81 3.82 6.73
N ILE A 124 -8.95 3.61 7.38
CA ILE A 124 -9.00 3.15 8.77
C ILE A 124 -8.38 1.75 8.88
N CYS A 125 -8.79 0.80 8.03
CA CYS A 125 -8.24 -0.55 8.01
C CYS A 125 -6.73 -0.56 7.77
N ALA A 126 -6.23 0.27 6.83
CA ALA A 126 -4.81 0.40 6.58
C ALA A 126 -4.05 0.90 7.82
N LYS A 127 -4.57 1.92 8.50
CA LYS A 127 -3.98 2.44 9.75
C LYS A 127 -3.94 1.40 10.85
N VAL A 128 -5.05 0.69 11.06
CA VAL A 128 -5.16 -0.37 12.08
C VAL A 128 -4.17 -1.49 11.80
N MET A 129 -4.17 -2.04 10.58
CA MET A 129 -3.26 -3.10 10.19
C MET A 129 -1.79 -2.70 10.36
N LYS A 130 -1.39 -1.54 9.80
CA LYS A 130 0.00 -1.08 9.90
C LYS A 130 0.44 -0.94 11.34
N ARG A 131 -0.36 -0.26 12.17
CA ARG A 131 -0.06 -0.03 13.57
C ARG A 131 0.03 -1.34 14.35
N TRP A 132 -0.94 -2.23 14.21
CA TRP A 132 -0.95 -3.51 14.91
C TRP A 132 0.24 -4.40 14.55
N ILE A 133 0.55 -4.52 13.25
CA ILE A 133 1.67 -5.33 12.76
C ILE A 133 3.01 -4.78 13.26
N LEU A 134 3.21 -3.46 13.21
CA LEU A 134 4.42 -2.80 13.73
C LEU A 134 4.57 -2.98 15.24
N ASN A 135 3.51 -2.75 16.01
CA ASN A 135 3.51 -2.91 17.46
C ASN A 135 3.78 -4.36 17.89
N SER A 136 3.25 -5.30 17.12
CA SER A 136 3.50 -6.75 17.33
C SER A 136 4.91 -7.17 16.94
N LYS A 137 5.69 -6.30 16.26
CA LYS A 137 7.03 -6.60 15.71
C LYS A 137 7.03 -7.83 14.79
N LYS A 138 6.00 -7.99 13.99
CA LYS A 138 5.80 -9.10 13.06
C LYS A 138 5.93 -8.63 11.61
N ALA A 139 6.21 -9.58 10.71
CA ALA A 139 6.20 -9.32 9.28
C ALA A 139 4.80 -9.52 8.69
N ALA A 140 4.52 -8.85 7.57
CA ALA A 140 3.30 -9.07 6.81
C ALA A 140 3.55 -9.07 5.31
N PHE A 141 2.93 -10.00 4.60
CA PHE A 141 2.78 -9.97 3.15
C PHE A 141 1.34 -9.61 2.81
N ILE A 142 1.16 -8.51 2.12
CA ILE A 142 -0.16 -7.99 1.77
C ILE A 142 -0.25 -7.88 0.26
N VAL A 143 -1.25 -8.53 -0.35
CA VAL A 143 -1.64 -8.30 -1.75
C VAL A 143 -2.64 -7.18 -1.78
N GLU A 144 -2.39 -6.17 -2.58
CA GLU A 144 -3.26 -5.02 -2.73
C GLU A 144 -3.34 -4.56 -4.18
N HIS A 145 -4.51 -4.05 -4.54
CA HIS A 145 -4.77 -3.40 -5.82
C HIS A 145 -5.05 -1.90 -5.65
N ASP A 146 -5.50 -1.48 -4.46
CA ASP A 146 -5.65 -0.08 -4.13
C ASP A 146 -4.28 0.57 -3.92
N PHE A 147 -3.94 1.50 -4.82
CA PHE A 147 -2.64 2.14 -4.85
C PHE A 147 -2.36 2.99 -3.60
N ILE A 148 -3.38 3.65 -3.07
CA ILE A 148 -3.26 4.50 -1.88
C ILE A 148 -2.99 3.61 -0.65
N MET A 149 -3.76 2.55 -0.51
CA MET A 149 -3.60 1.59 0.57
C MET A 149 -2.26 0.87 0.48
N ALA A 150 -1.84 0.44 -0.72
CA ALA A 150 -0.55 -0.19 -0.95
C ALA A 150 0.63 0.70 -0.55
N THR A 151 0.62 1.97 -0.97
CA THR A 151 1.69 2.93 -0.62
C THR A 151 1.73 3.29 0.85
N TYR A 152 0.58 3.27 1.54
CA TYR A 152 0.51 3.52 2.97
C TYR A 152 1.04 2.33 3.80
N LEU A 153 0.68 1.11 3.40
CA LEU A 153 1.04 -0.10 4.14
C LEU A 153 2.50 -0.52 3.93
N ALA A 154 3.01 -0.38 2.71
CA ALA A 154 4.27 -1.00 2.32
C ALA A 154 5.50 -0.26 2.87
N ASP A 155 6.45 -1.02 3.41
CA ASP A 155 7.83 -0.61 3.62
C ASP A 155 8.70 -1.13 2.46
N LYS A 156 8.34 -2.32 1.93
CA LYS A 156 8.95 -2.93 0.75
C LYS A 156 7.88 -3.40 -0.23
N VAL A 157 8.22 -3.44 -1.50
CA VAL A 157 7.33 -3.87 -2.59
C VAL A 157 7.93 -5.06 -3.31
N ILE A 158 7.10 -6.08 -3.55
CA ILE A 158 7.38 -7.19 -4.44
C ILE A 158 6.49 -7.00 -5.66
N VAL A 159 7.10 -6.90 -6.84
CA VAL A 159 6.40 -6.72 -8.10
C VAL A 159 6.30 -8.05 -8.82
N PHE A 160 5.09 -8.39 -9.23
CA PHE A 160 4.80 -9.54 -10.07
C PHE A 160 4.65 -9.09 -11.51
N ASP A 161 5.36 -9.75 -12.41
CA ASP A 161 5.43 -9.44 -13.84
C ASP A 161 5.33 -10.72 -14.67
N GLY A 162 5.09 -10.57 -15.97
CA GLY A 162 4.99 -11.65 -16.92
C GLY A 162 3.63 -11.77 -17.57
N GLU A 163 3.43 -12.86 -18.30
CA GLU A 163 2.15 -13.16 -18.96
C GLU A 163 1.17 -13.83 -17.98
N PRO A 164 0.02 -13.18 -17.68
CA PRO A 164 -0.99 -13.74 -16.78
C PRO A 164 -1.40 -15.16 -17.19
N ALA A 165 -1.54 -16.05 -16.21
CA ALA A 165 -1.94 -17.46 -16.38
C ALA A 165 -0.99 -18.32 -17.24
N LYS A 166 0.15 -17.81 -17.68
CA LYS A 166 1.14 -18.58 -18.46
C LYS A 166 2.48 -18.65 -17.74
N LYS A 167 3.23 -17.54 -17.71
CA LYS A 167 4.54 -17.47 -17.11
C LYS A 167 4.70 -16.13 -16.38
N ALA A 168 4.76 -16.20 -15.08
CA ALA A 168 4.96 -15.03 -14.22
C ALA A 168 6.17 -15.24 -13.33
N PHE A 169 6.79 -14.14 -12.92
CA PHE A 169 7.87 -14.11 -11.96
C PHE A 169 7.66 -12.93 -11.01
N CYS A 170 8.31 -12.96 -9.86
CA CYS A 170 8.29 -11.85 -8.91
C CYS A 170 9.70 -11.35 -8.63
N THR A 171 9.80 -10.08 -8.30
CA THR A 171 11.07 -9.49 -7.84
C THR A 171 11.37 -9.87 -6.40
N SER A 172 12.63 -9.71 -5.98
CA SER A 172 12.94 -9.64 -4.55
C SER A 172 12.26 -8.41 -3.92
N PRO A 173 12.07 -8.38 -2.58
CA PRO A 173 11.50 -7.22 -1.89
C PRO A 173 12.38 -5.97 -2.05
N GLU A 174 11.92 -4.99 -2.80
CA GLU A 174 12.57 -3.70 -3.06
C GLU A 174 12.02 -2.62 -2.12
N GLY A 175 12.76 -1.52 -1.91
CA GLY A 175 12.25 -0.35 -1.19
C GLY A 175 11.02 0.23 -1.87
N LEU A 176 10.15 0.92 -1.11
CA LEU A 176 8.87 1.43 -1.60
C LEU A 176 9.01 2.21 -2.91
N VAL A 177 9.88 3.21 -2.96
CA VAL A 177 10.04 4.07 -4.15
C VAL A 177 10.51 3.26 -5.36
N THR A 178 11.51 2.40 -5.19
CA THR A 178 12.05 1.57 -6.28
C THR A 178 11.02 0.59 -6.81
N GLY A 179 10.34 -0.14 -5.91
CA GLY A 179 9.32 -1.11 -6.30
C GLY A 179 8.11 -0.45 -6.94
N MET A 180 7.67 0.72 -6.44
CA MET A 180 6.57 1.47 -7.05
C MET A 180 6.94 2.02 -8.43
N ASN A 181 8.16 2.55 -8.62
CA ASN A 181 8.65 2.97 -9.93
C ASN A 181 8.64 1.80 -10.92
N ARG A 182 9.13 0.62 -10.51
CA ARG A 182 9.11 -0.58 -11.35
C ARG A 182 7.68 -0.97 -11.74
N PHE A 183 6.78 -1.02 -10.77
CA PHE A 183 5.37 -1.38 -11.00
C PHE A 183 4.67 -0.41 -11.95
N LEU A 184 4.81 0.89 -11.73
CA LEU A 184 4.20 1.93 -12.57
C LEU A 184 4.80 1.97 -13.97
N LYS A 185 6.10 1.67 -14.11
CA LYS A 185 6.76 1.54 -15.41
C LYS A 185 6.16 0.39 -16.22
N LEU A 186 5.87 -0.76 -15.60
CA LEU A 186 5.21 -1.88 -16.28
C LEU A 186 3.80 -1.53 -16.78
N MET A 187 3.11 -0.63 -16.07
CA MET A 187 1.77 -0.16 -16.45
C MET A 187 1.80 1.04 -17.41
N ASP A 188 2.99 1.60 -17.69
CA ASP A 188 3.18 2.86 -18.44
C ASP A 188 2.41 4.05 -17.85
N ILE A 189 2.29 4.11 -16.53
CA ILE A 189 1.56 5.14 -15.78
C ILE A 189 2.53 5.94 -14.93
N THR A 190 2.41 7.27 -14.97
CA THR A 190 3.16 8.16 -14.06
C THR A 190 2.25 8.72 -12.97
N PHE A 191 2.79 8.75 -11.77
CA PHE A 191 2.10 9.15 -10.56
C PHE A 191 2.85 10.29 -9.86
N ARG A 192 2.11 11.26 -9.35
CA ARG A 192 2.65 12.36 -8.54
C ARG A 192 1.68 12.76 -7.44
N ARG A 193 2.16 13.53 -6.48
CA ARG A 193 1.31 14.25 -5.54
C ARG A 193 1.01 15.65 -6.08
N ASP A 194 -0.19 16.12 -5.82
CA ASP A 194 -0.57 17.50 -6.13
C ASP A 194 0.19 18.44 -5.17
N PRO A 195 0.88 19.47 -5.66
CA PRO A 195 1.70 20.35 -4.82
C PRO A 195 0.88 21.18 -3.82
N VAL A 196 -0.41 21.41 -4.10
CA VAL A 196 -1.26 22.27 -3.26
C VAL A 196 -1.95 21.48 -2.14
N ASN A 197 -2.50 20.31 -2.48
CA ASN A 197 -3.33 19.52 -1.56
C ASN A 197 -2.79 18.12 -1.27
N TYR A 198 -1.60 17.79 -1.76
CA TYR A 198 -0.90 16.51 -1.60
C TYR A 198 -1.70 15.27 -2.00
N ARG A 199 -2.81 15.45 -2.72
CA ARG A 199 -3.61 14.33 -3.21
C ARG A 199 -2.86 13.56 -4.28
N PRO A 200 -2.94 12.22 -4.24
CA PRO A 200 -2.37 11.40 -5.30
C PRO A 200 -3.07 11.68 -6.62
N ARG A 201 -2.28 11.87 -7.68
CA ARG A 201 -2.77 12.08 -9.04
C ARG A 201 -2.00 11.21 -10.03
N ILE A 202 -2.74 10.60 -10.92
CA ILE A 202 -2.19 9.97 -12.13
C ILE A 202 -2.13 11.04 -13.21
N ASN A 203 -0.98 11.16 -13.89
CA ASN A 203 -0.87 12.09 -15.00
C ASN A 203 -1.70 11.60 -16.19
N LYS A 204 -2.27 12.55 -16.93
CA LYS A 204 -2.94 12.22 -18.18
C LYS A 204 -1.90 11.67 -19.17
N LEU A 205 -2.21 10.57 -19.82
CA LEU A 205 -1.34 9.93 -20.82
C LEU A 205 -0.86 10.95 -21.86
N ALA A 206 0.44 10.91 -22.15
CA ALA A 206 1.12 11.82 -23.09
C ALA A 206 1.04 13.31 -22.73
N SER A 207 0.67 13.67 -21.50
CA SER A 207 0.81 15.06 -21.02
C SER A 207 2.28 15.43 -20.85
N GLN A 208 2.59 16.73 -20.85
CA GLN A 208 3.97 17.20 -20.65
C GLN A 208 4.60 16.60 -19.39
N LYS A 209 3.89 16.62 -18.24
CA LYS A 209 4.37 16.03 -16.98
C LYS A 209 4.54 14.51 -17.04
N ASP A 210 3.69 13.80 -17.78
CA ASP A 210 3.84 12.37 -18.01
C ASP A 210 5.13 12.05 -18.78
N GLN A 211 5.38 12.81 -19.85
CA GLN A 211 6.59 12.66 -20.66
C GLN A 211 7.87 13.02 -19.87
N GLU A 212 7.86 14.13 -19.14
CA GLU A 212 8.98 14.55 -18.29
C GLU A 212 9.34 13.47 -17.25
N GLN A 213 8.34 12.90 -16.55
CA GLN A 213 8.55 11.84 -15.57
C GLN A 213 9.06 10.52 -16.21
N LYS A 214 8.54 10.16 -17.39
CA LYS A 214 8.98 8.97 -18.14
C LYS A 214 10.43 9.12 -18.62
N ILE A 215 10.80 10.28 -19.15
CA ILE A 215 12.18 10.57 -19.60
C ILE A 215 13.14 10.52 -18.40
N ALA A 216 12.74 11.08 -17.27
CA ALA A 216 13.53 11.06 -16.03
C ALA A 216 13.56 9.68 -15.36
N GLY A 217 12.74 8.72 -15.79
CA GLY A 217 12.61 7.39 -15.15
C GLY A 217 11.88 7.43 -13.80
N ASN A 218 11.23 8.54 -13.45
CA ASN A 218 10.57 8.78 -12.17
C ASN A 218 9.05 8.59 -12.29
N TYR A 219 8.61 7.35 -12.46
CA TYR A 219 7.18 7.03 -12.58
C TYR A 219 6.40 7.27 -11.28
N PHE A 220 7.08 7.16 -10.13
CA PHE A 220 6.52 7.40 -8.81
C PHE A 220 7.21 8.58 -8.13
N LEU A 221 6.58 9.75 -8.18
CA LEU A 221 7.12 10.96 -7.57
C LEU A 221 6.43 11.21 -6.22
N MET A 222 7.20 11.10 -5.14
CA MET A 222 6.81 11.45 -3.78
C MET A 222 7.63 12.67 -3.33
N GLU A 223 7.38 13.83 -3.92
CA GLU A 223 8.03 15.07 -3.45
C GLU A 223 7.47 15.46 -2.08
N THR A 224 8.37 15.75 -1.15
CA THR A 224 8.01 16.33 0.14
C THR A 224 7.96 17.86 0.01
N PRO A 225 7.13 18.58 0.82
CA PRO A 225 7.04 20.03 0.76
C PRO A 225 8.38 20.77 0.81
N LYS A 226 9.34 20.20 1.55
CA LYS A 226 10.68 20.81 1.71
C LYS A 226 11.54 20.74 0.44
N GLU A 227 11.40 19.68 -0.34
CA GLU A 227 12.16 19.50 -1.59
C GLU A 227 11.64 20.41 -2.71
N GLU A 228 10.34 20.72 -2.72
CA GLU A 228 9.75 21.70 -3.66
C GLU A 228 10.19 23.12 -3.30
N GLU A 229 10.19 23.52 -2.03
CA GLU A 229 10.67 24.83 -1.59
C GLU A 229 12.16 25.04 -1.88
N GLU A 230 12.98 24.02 -1.74
CA GLU A 230 14.41 24.10 -2.08
C GLU A 230 14.64 24.19 -3.59
N LYS A 231 13.86 23.45 -4.40
CA LYS A 231 13.91 23.53 -5.88
C LYS A 231 13.38 24.87 -6.40
N GLU A 232 12.31 25.41 -5.83
CA GLU A 232 11.81 26.75 -6.18
C GLU A 232 12.79 27.85 -5.77
N LYS A 233 13.41 27.78 -4.61
CA LYS A 233 14.46 28.71 -4.17
C LYS A 233 15.70 28.64 -5.05
N ALA A 234 16.08 27.42 -5.51
CA ALA A 234 17.18 27.24 -6.45
C ALA A 234 16.84 27.77 -7.85
N ALA A 235 15.61 27.57 -8.33
CA ALA A 235 15.15 28.07 -9.63
C ALA A 235 14.94 29.59 -9.68
N THR A 236 14.52 30.21 -8.57
CA THR A 236 14.40 31.68 -8.44
C THR A 236 15.74 32.34 -8.20
N GLY A 237 16.67 31.68 -7.53
CA GLY A 237 18.04 32.18 -7.31
C GLY A 237 18.88 32.23 -8.60
N SER A 238 18.64 31.35 -9.56
CA SER A 238 19.31 31.38 -10.87
C SER A 238 18.80 32.51 -11.80
N LYS A 239 17.52 32.87 -11.72
CA LYS A 239 16.94 33.97 -12.51
C LYS A 239 17.36 35.36 -12.03
N GLN A 240 17.73 35.52 -10.77
CA GLN A 240 18.24 36.81 -10.25
C GLN A 240 19.72 37.06 -10.56
N LYS A 241 20.52 36.03 -10.82
CA LYS A 241 21.91 36.20 -11.25
C LYS A 241 22.06 36.64 -12.71
N ASP A 242 21.17 36.19 -13.59
CA ASP A 242 21.19 36.58 -15.01
C ASP A 242 20.62 37.99 -15.25
N ALA A 243 19.85 38.56 -14.31
CA ALA A 243 19.32 39.92 -14.43
C ALA A 243 20.26 41.01 -13.89
N GLY A 244 21.32 40.64 -13.13
CA GLY A 244 22.26 41.57 -12.51
C GLY A 244 23.49 41.92 -13.36
N GLU A 245 23.84 41.15 -14.39
CA GLU A 245 25.03 41.38 -15.20
C GLU A 245 24.80 42.28 -16.46
N GLY A 246 23.56 42.72 -16.70
CA GLY A 246 23.18 43.48 -17.88
C GLY A 246 23.27 45.01 -17.76
N GLU A 247 23.41 45.60 -16.55
CA GLU A 247 23.27 47.05 -16.33
C GLU A 247 24.56 47.84 -16.04
N GLU A 248 25.72 47.23 -16.00
CA GLU A 248 26.97 47.94 -15.64
C GLU A 248 27.87 48.38 -16.82
N LYS A 249 27.36 48.41 -18.06
CA LYS A 249 28.14 48.90 -19.24
C LYS A 249 27.47 50.04 -19.96
N LYS A 250 27.15 51.19 -19.31
CA LYS A 250 26.90 52.48 -20.00
C LYS A 250 26.97 53.65 -19.04
N LYS A 251 28.16 54.09 -18.62
CA LYS A 251 28.45 55.50 -18.27
C LYS A 251 29.95 55.73 -18.31
N LYS A 252 30.47 56.20 -19.44
CA LYS A 252 31.74 56.95 -19.52
C LYS A 252 31.40 58.45 -19.59
N PRO A 253 32.11 59.31 -18.83
CA PRO A 253 31.89 60.74 -18.85
C PRO A 253 32.62 61.39 -20.04
N LYS A 254 31.96 62.33 -20.71
CA LYS A 254 32.60 63.29 -21.58
C LYS A 254 33.24 64.39 -20.74
N LYS A 255 34.52 64.58 -20.95
CA LYS A 255 35.28 65.76 -20.53
C LYS A 255 35.13 66.85 -21.54
N GLY A 256 35.02 68.07 -21.07
CA GLY A 256 35.84 69.18 -21.42
C GLY A 256 35.22 70.17 -22.45
N GLU A 257 35.00 71.22 -22.09
CA GLU A 257 35.47 72.62 -22.22
C GLU A 257 34.42 73.52 -21.67
#